data_3a645fa6dcdbd2a097e2353417bd8148
#
_entry.id   3a645fa6dcdbd2a097e2353417bd8148
#
_cell.length_a   1.000
_cell.length_b   1.000
_cell.length_c   1.000
_cell.angle_alpha   90.00
_cell.angle_beta   90.00
_cell.angle_gamma   90.00
#
_symmetry.space_group_name_H-M   'P 1'
#
loop_
_entity.id
_entity.type
_entity.pdbx_description
1 polymer ?
#
loop_
_entity_poly.entity_id
_entity_poly.type
_entity_poly.pdbx_seq_one_letter_code
_entity_poly.pdbx_strand_id
1 'polypeptide(L)'
;MKSAIYTKAGQVGLAEIDRPQIEAQDDAIIRIVRTCVCGSDLWSYRNPEIEEGHSNSGHEAIGIVEEVGEAVTTVKPCDFVIAPFTHGCGECDACRAGYDGTCDRHIGNNWSGGVQAEYIRFHFANWALVKIPGQPSDYSEGMLKSLLTLADVMPTGYHAARVANVQKGDKVVVIGDGAVGQCAVIAAKMRGASQIVLMSRHQDRQQMALESGATAVVAERGEEGIVKVREILGGGADAALECVGTEA
;
A
#
# COMPACT_ATOMS: atom_id res chain seq x y z
N MET A 1 -13.67 -19.79 -8.62
CA MET A 1 -13.83 -18.45 -7.99
C MET A 1 -13.68 -17.37 -9.02
N LYS A 2 -14.24 -16.17 -8.77
CA LYS A 2 -14.08 -15.02 -9.66
C LYS A 2 -12.78 -14.28 -9.37
N SER A 3 -12.10 -13.85 -10.43
CA SER A 3 -10.90 -13.01 -10.36
C SER A 3 -10.92 -11.95 -11.46
N ALA A 4 -10.41 -10.76 -11.16
CA ALA A 4 -10.11 -9.77 -12.18
C ALA A 4 -8.89 -10.24 -12.98
N ILE A 5 -8.98 -10.11 -14.30
CA ILE A 5 -7.90 -10.44 -15.22
C ILE A 5 -7.68 -9.32 -16.22
N TYR A 6 -6.46 -9.21 -16.73
CA TYR A 6 -6.20 -8.37 -17.89
C TYR A 6 -6.57 -9.15 -19.15
N THR A 7 -7.42 -8.58 -19.99
CA THR A 7 -7.82 -9.18 -21.29
C THR A 7 -6.93 -8.68 -22.42
N LYS A 8 -6.52 -7.44 -22.34
CA LYS A 8 -5.49 -6.79 -23.18
C LYS A 8 -5.11 -5.44 -22.58
N ALA A 9 -4.15 -4.75 -23.17
CA ALA A 9 -3.79 -3.39 -22.78
C ALA A 9 -5.03 -2.49 -22.71
N GLY A 10 -5.22 -1.82 -21.57
CA GLY A 10 -6.34 -0.93 -21.31
C GLY A 10 -7.68 -1.64 -21.02
N GLN A 11 -7.69 -2.97 -20.81
CA GLN A 11 -8.90 -3.72 -20.51
C GLN A 11 -8.73 -4.71 -19.37
N VAL A 12 -9.71 -4.72 -18.48
CA VAL A 12 -9.86 -5.68 -17.39
C VAL A 12 -11.20 -6.40 -17.56
N GLY A 13 -11.20 -7.70 -17.33
CA GLY A 13 -12.39 -8.54 -17.33
C GLY A 13 -12.50 -9.34 -16.04
N LEU A 14 -13.54 -10.19 -15.96
CA LEU A 14 -13.71 -11.18 -14.91
C LEU A 14 -13.58 -12.57 -15.51
N ALA A 15 -12.84 -13.44 -14.84
CA ALA A 15 -12.74 -14.87 -15.19
C ALA A 15 -13.09 -15.74 -13.99
N GLU A 16 -13.57 -16.95 -14.31
CA GLU A 16 -13.65 -18.04 -13.34
C GLU A 16 -12.31 -18.78 -13.35
N ILE A 17 -11.67 -18.83 -12.21
CA ILE A 17 -10.40 -19.54 -12.00
C ILE A 17 -10.53 -20.51 -10.82
N ASP A 18 -9.61 -21.44 -10.69
CA ASP A 18 -9.61 -22.37 -9.57
C ASP A 18 -9.37 -21.63 -8.24
N ARG A 19 -10.04 -22.08 -7.18
CA ARG A 19 -9.79 -21.57 -5.84
C ARG A 19 -8.40 -22.03 -5.39
N PRO A 20 -7.58 -21.13 -4.82
CA PRO A 20 -6.27 -21.51 -4.30
C PRO A 20 -6.40 -22.50 -3.14
N GLN A 21 -5.38 -23.34 -2.98
CA GLN A 21 -5.26 -24.35 -1.93
C GLN A 21 -3.98 -24.11 -1.12
N ILE A 22 -3.91 -24.66 0.08
CA ILE A 22 -2.68 -24.72 0.87
C ILE A 22 -1.67 -25.59 0.12
N GLU A 23 -0.49 -25.08 -0.16
CA GLU A 23 0.61 -25.79 -0.81
C GLU A 23 1.83 -25.89 0.10
N ALA A 24 2.04 -24.90 0.99
CA ALA A 24 3.07 -24.91 2.01
C ALA A 24 2.45 -24.88 3.41
N GLN A 25 3.16 -25.42 4.38
CA GLN A 25 2.65 -25.51 5.77
C GLN A 25 2.47 -24.14 6.45
N ASP A 26 3.12 -23.10 5.95
CA ASP A 26 3.05 -21.71 6.43
C ASP A 26 2.14 -20.81 5.57
N ASP A 27 1.37 -21.39 4.64
CA ASP A 27 0.36 -20.69 3.85
C ASP A 27 -0.93 -20.41 4.64
N ALA A 28 -1.65 -19.38 4.22
CA ALA A 28 -3.04 -19.17 4.58
C ALA A 28 -3.90 -18.89 3.34
N ILE A 29 -5.14 -19.36 3.32
CA ILE A 29 -6.15 -18.96 2.33
C ILE A 29 -6.99 -17.86 2.95
N ILE A 30 -7.07 -16.73 2.26
CA ILE A 30 -7.80 -15.54 2.71
C ILE A 30 -8.95 -15.27 1.76
N ARG A 31 -10.16 -15.19 2.29
CA ARG A 31 -11.32 -14.67 1.58
C ARG A 31 -11.32 -13.16 1.65
N ILE A 32 -11.28 -12.52 0.48
CA ILE A 32 -11.13 -11.06 0.37
C ILE A 32 -12.43 -10.36 0.79
N VAL A 33 -12.31 -9.37 1.67
CA VAL A 33 -13.39 -8.48 2.11
C VAL A 33 -13.35 -7.17 1.33
N ARG A 34 -12.16 -6.59 1.17
CA ARG A 34 -11.93 -5.37 0.38
C ARG A 34 -10.56 -5.45 -0.28
N THR A 35 -10.53 -4.92 -1.48
CA THR A 35 -9.31 -4.65 -2.26
C THR A 35 -9.46 -3.31 -2.96
N CYS A 36 -8.38 -2.76 -3.51
CA CYS A 36 -8.39 -1.51 -4.25
C CYS A 36 -7.48 -1.59 -5.49
N VAL A 37 -7.45 -0.49 -6.22
CA VAL A 37 -6.54 -0.29 -7.35
C VAL A 37 -5.45 0.68 -6.90
N CYS A 38 -4.21 0.27 -6.99
CA CYS A 38 -3.03 1.10 -6.78
C CYS A 38 -2.55 1.72 -8.10
N GLY A 39 -1.79 2.81 -8.01
CA GLY A 39 -1.15 3.42 -9.19
C GLY A 39 -0.22 2.45 -9.94
N SER A 40 0.44 1.53 -9.22
CA SER A 40 1.32 0.52 -9.81
C SER A 40 0.58 -0.51 -10.67
N ASP A 41 -0.69 -0.81 -10.40
CA ASP A 41 -1.51 -1.71 -11.23
C ASP A 41 -1.68 -1.16 -12.65
N LEU A 42 -1.58 0.16 -12.82
CA LEU A 42 -1.71 0.81 -14.12
C LEU A 42 -0.53 0.51 -15.06
N TRP A 43 0.61 0.06 -14.57
CA TRP A 43 1.71 -0.38 -15.41
C TRP A 43 1.31 -1.63 -16.20
N SER A 44 0.81 -2.66 -15.51
CA SER A 44 0.28 -3.85 -16.16
C SER A 44 -0.92 -3.54 -17.04
N TYR A 45 -1.86 -2.70 -16.56
CA TYR A 45 -3.02 -2.27 -17.34
C TYR A 45 -2.66 -1.61 -18.67
N ARG A 46 -1.58 -0.85 -18.73
CA ARG A 46 -1.13 -0.12 -19.92
C ARG A 46 -0.11 -0.90 -20.76
N ASN A 47 0.39 -2.04 -20.27
CA ASN A 47 1.40 -2.82 -20.96
C ASN A 47 0.84 -3.41 -22.27
N PRO A 48 1.36 -3.01 -23.45
CA PRO A 48 0.89 -3.55 -24.73
C PRO A 48 1.20 -5.05 -24.91
N GLU A 49 2.14 -5.59 -24.15
CA GLU A 49 2.58 -6.98 -24.19
C GLU A 49 1.90 -7.86 -23.12
N ILE A 50 0.88 -7.33 -22.42
CA ILE A 50 0.20 -8.12 -21.40
C ILE A 50 -0.53 -9.30 -22.04
N GLU A 51 -0.29 -10.48 -21.52
CA GLU A 51 -0.95 -11.71 -21.96
C GLU A 51 -2.41 -11.74 -21.48
N GLU A 52 -3.31 -12.20 -22.33
CA GLU A 52 -4.70 -12.42 -21.96
C GLU A 52 -4.80 -13.47 -20.85
N GLY A 53 -5.64 -13.20 -19.85
CA GLY A 53 -5.82 -14.08 -18.70
C GLY A 53 -4.80 -13.88 -17.58
N HIS A 54 -3.86 -12.94 -17.71
CA HIS A 54 -2.97 -12.59 -16.61
C HIS A 54 -3.79 -12.10 -15.42
N SER A 55 -3.80 -12.89 -14.34
CA SER A 55 -4.66 -12.67 -13.15
C SER A 55 -3.98 -11.87 -12.05
N ASN A 56 -2.76 -11.37 -12.30
CA ASN A 56 -2.00 -10.64 -11.27
C ASN A 56 -2.46 -9.18 -11.17
N SER A 57 -3.73 -8.98 -10.83
CA SER A 57 -4.29 -7.65 -10.62
C SER A 57 -4.48 -7.37 -9.13
N GLY A 58 -3.91 -6.22 -8.69
CA GLY A 58 -3.99 -5.75 -7.32
C GLY A 58 -3.05 -6.45 -6.35
N HIS A 59 -2.75 -5.76 -5.26
CA HIS A 59 -1.83 -6.24 -4.21
C HIS A 59 -2.21 -5.73 -2.81
N GLU A 60 -3.29 -4.97 -2.68
CA GLU A 60 -3.78 -4.44 -1.40
C GLU A 60 -5.08 -5.13 -1.01
N ALA A 61 -5.09 -5.81 0.13
CA ALA A 61 -6.28 -6.53 0.59
C ALA A 61 -6.43 -6.57 2.11
N ILE A 62 -7.69 -6.60 2.54
CA ILE A 62 -8.09 -7.06 3.87
C ILE A 62 -9.09 -8.21 3.69
N GLY A 63 -9.03 -9.21 4.56
CA GLY A 63 -9.85 -10.40 4.38
C GLY A 63 -10.00 -11.24 5.63
N ILE A 64 -10.75 -12.32 5.50
CA ILE A 64 -10.97 -13.32 6.54
C ILE A 64 -10.14 -14.55 6.21
N VAL A 65 -9.39 -15.03 7.19
CA VAL A 65 -8.68 -16.32 7.09
C VAL A 65 -9.71 -17.44 6.99
N GLU A 66 -9.65 -18.23 5.92
CA GLU A 66 -10.53 -19.38 5.70
C GLU A 66 -9.84 -20.70 6.08
N GLU A 67 -8.58 -20.86 5.69
CA GLU A 67 -7.78 -22.04 5.92
C GLU A 67 -6.34 -21.64 6.27
N VAL A 68 -5.65 -22.48 7.02
CA VAL A 68 -4.23 -22.28 7.36
C VAL A 68 -3.49 -23.59 7.23
N GLY A 69 -2.21 -23.53 6.85
CA GLY A 69 -1.31 -24.66 6.88
C GLY A 69 -0.94 -25.04 8.33
N GLU A 70 -0.44 -26.27 8.52
CA GLU A 70 -0.19 -26.86 9.84
C GLU A 70 0.85 -26.08 10.68
N ALA A 71 1.76 -25.34 10.04
CA ALA A 71 2.77 -24.53 10.73
C ALA A 71 2.29 -23.11 11.10
N VAL A 72 1.08 -22.73 10.70
CA VAL A 72 0.53 -21.39 11.01
C VAL A 72 -0.03 -21.37 12.43
N THR A 73 0.50 -20.47 13.27
CA THR A 73 0.15 -20.36 14.69
C THR A 73 -0.31 -18.98 15.11
N THR A 74 -0.04 -17.92 14.32
CA THR A 74 -0.33 -16.52 14.67
C THR A 74 -1.74 -16.10 14.29
N VAL A 75 -2.32 -16.76 13.29
CA VAL A 75 -3.70 -16.56 12.82
C VAL A 75 -4.42 -17.90 12.70
N LYS A 76 -5.74 -17.87 12.67
CA LYS A 76 -6.60 -19.05 12.53
C LYS A 76 -7.82 -18.73 11.68
N PRO A 77 -8.56 -19.74 11.18
CA PRO A 77 -9.82 -19.52 10.50
C PRO A 77 -10.74 -18.57 11.26
N CYS A 78 -11.44 -17.71 10.53
CA CYS A 78 -12.29 -16.62 10.98
C CYS A 78 -11.55 -15.39 11.55
N ASP A 79 -10.25 -15.34 11.59
CA ASP A 79 -9.54 -14.09 11.93
C ASP A 79 -9.65 -13.09 10.78
N PHE A 80 -9.94 -11.82 11.14
CA PHE A 80 -9.91 -10.69 10.20
C PHE A 80 -8.49 -10.14 10.12
N VAL A 81 -7.95 -10.00 8.89
CA VAL A 81 -6.53 -9.69 8.68
C VAL A 81 -6.32 -8.64 7.60
N ILE A 82 -5.19 -7.92 7.73
CA ILE A 82 -4.56 -7.18 6.63
C ILE A 82 -3.59 -8.14 5.96
N ALA A 83 -3.63 -8.20 4.63
CA ALA A 83 -2.68 -8.90 3.77
C ALA A 83 -1.73 -7.84 3.15
N PRO A 84 -0.53 -7.62 3.71
CA PRO A 84 0.42 -6.62 3.21
C PRO A 84 0.90 -6.95 1.80
N PHE A 85 1.09 -5.91 0.99
CA PHE A 85 1.51 -6.05 -0.42
C PHE A 85 2.92 -6.63 -0.56
N THR A 86 3.78 -6.38 0.41
CA THR A 86 5.14 -6.93 0.46
C THR A 86 5.44 -7.44 1.85
N HIS A 87 6.10 -8.58 1.92
CA HIS A 87 6.45 -9.21 3.18
C HIS A 87 7.56 -10.25 2.97
N GLY A 88 8.20 -10.64 4.05
CA GLY A 88 9.26 -11.64 4.05
C GLY A 88 8.87 -12.92 4.79
N CYS A 89 9.80 -13.84 4.86
CA CYS A 89 9.61 -15.12 5.56
C CYS A 89 9.79 -15.03 7.09
N GLY A 90 10.34 -13.93 7.61
CA GLY A 90 10.61 -13.75 9.03
C GLY A 90 11.86 -14.47 9.57
N GLU A 91 12.52 -15.34 8.78
CA GLU A 91 13.55 -16.25 9.25
C GLU A 91 14.94 -16.00 8.65
N CYS A 92 15.03 -15.47 7.41
CA CYS A 92 16.32 -15.17 6.79
C CYS A 92 17.00 -13.96 7.44
N ASP A 93 18.27 -13.75 7.16
CA ASP A 93 19.05 -12.68 7.78
C ASP A 93 18.50 -11.30 7.46
N ALA A 94 18.02 -11.08 6.24
CA ALA A 94 17.37 -9.83 5.86
C ALA A 94 16.11 -9.54 6.69
N CYS A 95 15.22 -10.54 6.83
CA CYS A 95 14.00 -10.39 7.64
C CYS A 95 14.31 -10.17 9.12
N ARG A 96 15.26 -10.92 9.69
CA ARG A 96 15.70 -10.75 11.09
C ARG A 96 16.32 -9.38 11.33
N ALA A 97 16.93 -8.77 10.33
CA ALA A 97 17.45 -7.42 10.38
C ALA A 97 16.37 -6.33 10.13
N GLY A 98 15.12 -6.71 9.84
CA GLY A 98 14.00 -5.78 9.58
C GLY A 98 13.93 -5.27 8.15
N TYR A 99 14.48 -6.01 7.20
CA TYR A 99 14.48 -5.70 5.76
C TYR A 99 13.65 -6.73 4.98
N ASP A 100 12.39 -6.88 5.31
CA ASP A 100 11.49 -7.87 4.72
C ASP A 100 11.35 -7.75 3.20
N GLY A 101 11.43 -6.51 2.67
CA GLY A 101 11.39 -6.25 1.24
C GLY A 101 12.58 -6.81 0.45
N THR A 102 13.66 -7.25 1.13
CA THR A 102 14.83 -7.91 0.55
C THR A 102 14.98 -9.36 1.03
N CYS A 103 13.85 -9.99 1.35
CA CYS A 103 13.83 -11.38 1.80
C CYS A 103 14.45 -12.33 0.79
N ASP A 104 15.36 -13.20 1.24
CA ASP A 104 16.04 -14.20 0.39
C ASP A 104 15.08 -15.24 -0.20
N ARG A 105 13.92 -15.43 0.46
CA ARG A 105 12.85 -16.32 0.02
C ARG A 105 11.68 -15.58 -0.64
N HIS A 106 11.92 -14.36 -1.12
CA HIS A 106 10.90 -13.58 -1.79
C HIS A 106 10.40 -14.28 -3.06
N ILE A 107 9.10 -14.55 -3.12
CA ILE A 107 8.44 -15.21 -4.26
C ILE A 107 7.45 -14.20 -4.84
N GLY A 108 7.91 -13.37 -5.76
CA GLY A 108 7.06 -12.34 -6.36
C GLY A 108 6.35 -11.50 -5.29
N ASN A 109 5.04 -11.35 -5.40
CA ASN A 109 4.23 -10.68 -4.38
C ASN A 109 3.87 -11.56 -3.18
N ASN A 110 4.49 -12.75 -3.05
CA ASN A 110 4.24 -13.74 -2.00
C ASN A 110 2.79 -14.27 -1.91
N TRP A 111 2.01 -14.17 -2.98
CA TRP A 111 0.70 -14.81 -3.10
C TRP A 111 0.46 -15.37 -4.51
N SER A 112 -0.50 -16.27 -4.63
CA SER A 112 -0.89 -16.84 -5.91
C SER A 112 -1.94 -15.97 -6.57
N GLY A 113 -1.58 -15.36 -7.67
CA GLY A 113 -2.46 -14.47 -8.43
C GLY A 113 -2.57 -13.08 -7.81
N GLY A 114 -3.53 -12.27 -8.29
CA GLY A 114 -3.80 -10.93 -7.77
C GLY A 114 -4.85 -10.96 -6.65
N VAL A 115 -4.82 -9.95 -5.81
CA VAL A 115 -5.79 -9.84 -4.69
C VAL A 115 -7.16 -9.31 -5.11
N GLN A 116 -7.34 -8.89 -6.37
CA GLN A 116 -8.65 -8.54 -6.92
C GLN A 116 -9.42 -9.81 -7.34
N ALA A 117 -9.58 -10.71 -6.39
CA ALA A 117 -10.21 -12.02 -6.51
C ALA A 117 -11.04 -12.32 -5.26
N GLU A 118 -11.84 -13.40 -5.27
CA GLU A 118 -12.60 -13.79 -4.09
C GLU A 118 -11.72 -14.40 -2.98
N TYR A 119 -10.63 -15.09 -3.36
CA TYR A 119 -9.68 -15.74 -2.45
C TYR A 119 -8.25 -15.56 -2.95
N ILE A 120 -7.31 -15.54 -2.01
CA ILE A 120 -5.87 -15.60 -2.28
C ILE A 120 -5.20 -16.65 -1.39
N ARG A 121 -4.10 -17.21 -1.87
CA ARG A 121 -3.12 -17.93 -1.05
C ARG A 121 -2.06 -16.93 -0.61
N PHE A 122 -1.84 -16.83 0.70
CA PHE A 122 -0.89 -15.92 1.29
C PHE A 122 0.24 -16.70 1.95
N HIS A 123 1.46 -16.48 1.48
CA HIS A 123 2.67 -17.15 1.98
C HIS A 123 3.20 -16.50 3.26
N PHE A 124 3.94 -17.28 4.06
CA PHE A 124 4.57 -16.79 5.30
C PHE A 124 3.57 -16.13 6.25
N ALA A 125 2.40 -16.73 6.38
CA ALA A 125 1.27 -16.17 7.12
C ALA A 125 1.60 -15.82 8.58
N ASN A 126 2.49 -16.60 9.22
CA ASN A 126 2.94 -16.34 10.59
C ASN A 126 3.65 -15.02 10.78
N TRP A 127 4.41 -14.58 9.77
CA TRP A 127 5.21 -13.37 9.87
C TRP A 127 4.46 -12.15 9.40
N ALA A 128 3.69 -12.30 8.35
CA ALA A 128 3.26 -11.16 7.56
C ALA A 128 1.79 -10.76 7.76
N LEU A 129 0.88 -11.69 8.09
CA LEU A 129 -0.50 -11.34 8.31
C LEU A 129 -0.69 -10.52 9.60
N VAL A 130 -1.38 -9.39 9.47
CA VAL A 130 -1.67 -8.53 10.61
C VAL A 130 -3.13 -8.68 11.00
N LYS A 131 -3.36 -9.21 12.22
CA LYS A 131 -4.72 -9.42 12.73
C LYS A 131 -5.39 -8.11 13.09
N ILE A 132 -6.59 -7.91 12.58
CA ILE A 132 -7.50 -6.81 12.94
C ILE A 132 -8.44 -7.32 14.04
N PRO A 133 -8.63 -6.59 15.15
CA PRO A 133 -9.59 -6.96 16.18
C PRO A 133 -11.02 -7.04 15.63
N GLY A 134 -11.83 -7.97 16.14
CA GLY A 134 -13.23 -8.13 15.75
C GLY A 134 -13.44 -8.70 14.34
N GLN A 135 -14.57 -8.33 13.75
CA GLN A 135 -15.02 -8.81 12.42
C GLN A 135 -15.30 -7.61 11.49
N PRO A 136 -15.33 -7.80 10.17
CA PRO A 136 -15.65 -6.71 9.24
C PRO A 136 -16.98 -6.01 9.54
N SER A 137 -17.96 -6.72 10.07
CA SER A 137 -19.27 -6.18 10.46
C SER A 137 -19.20 -5.17 11.62
N ASP A 138 -18.12 -5.18 12.38
CA ASP A 138 -17.92 -4.28 13.54
C ASP A 138 -17.41 -2.91 13.10
N TYR A 139 -17.09 -2.74 11.83
CA TYR A 139 -16.50 -1.55 11.25
C TYR A 139 -17.42 -0.86 10.25
N SER A 140 -17.43 0.47 10.25
CA SER A 140 -18.08 1.23 9.19
C SER A 140 -17.36 1.05 7.84
N GLU A 141 -18.05 1.30 6.73
CA GLU A 141 -17.45 1.28 5.39
C GLU A 141 -16.24 2.24 5.28
N GLY A 142 -16.32 3.41 5.92
CA GLY A 142 -15.19 4.35 5.97
C GLY A 142 -13.98 3.77 6.70
N MET A 143 -14.20 3.06 7.81
CA MET A 143 -13.12 2.43 8.56
C MET A 143 -12.53 1.24 7.80
N LEU A 144 -13.34 0.42 7.11
CA LEU A 144 -12.83 -0.67 6.26
C LEU A 144 -11.94 -0.13 5.13
N LYS A 145 -12.31 1.01 4.53
CA LYS A 145 -11.45 1.68 3.53
C LYS A 145 -10.13 2.17 4.15
N SER A 146 -10.17 2.73 5.36
CA SER A 146 -8.96 3.16 6.06
C SER A 146 -8.07 1.98 6.44
N LEU A 147 -8.64 0.88 6.92
CA LEU A 147 -7.89 -0.35 7.23
C LEU A 147 -7.22 -0.94 5.97
N LEU A 148 -7.88 -0.85 4.82
CA LEU A 148 -7.31 -1.31 3.56
C LEU A 148 -6.03 -0.53 3.18
N THR A 149 -5.95 0.77 3.48
CA THR A 149 -4.72 1.55 3.19
C THR A 149 -3.49 1.02 3.94
N LEU A 150 -3.69 0.29 5.04
CA LEU A 150 -2.61 -0.33 5.81
C LEU A 150 -1.97 -1.53 5.09
N ALA A 151 -2.56 -2.02 4.00
CA ALA A 151 -1.97 -3.09 3.20
C ALA A 151 -0.78 -2.60 2.35
N ASP A 152 -0.75 -1.30 1.95
CA ASP A 152 0.35 -0.73 1.15
C ASP A 152 0.54 0.78 1.42
N VAL A 153 -0.39 1.63 0.95
CA VAL A 153 -0.11 3.06 0.74
C VAL A 153 0.21 3.82 2.04
N MET A 154 -0.37 3.42 3.17
CA MET A 154 -0.06 4.03 4.46
C MET A 154 1.33 3.61 4.98
N PRO A 155 1.71 2.30 5.03
CA PRO A 155 3.08 1.88 5.35
C PRO A 155 4.11 2.46 4.39
N THR A 156 3.80 2.58 3.09
CA THR A 156 4.69 3.17 2.09
C THR A 156 4.95 4.65 2.38
N GLY A 157 3.92 5.44 2.65
CA GLY A 157 4.07 6.84 3.08
C GLY A 157 4.83 6.98 4.40
N TYR A 158 4.57 6.09 5.36
CA TYR A 158 5.28 6.08 6.64
C TYR A 158 6.75 5.68 6.47
N HIS A 159 7.03 4.68 5.62
CA HIS A 159 8.39 4.27 5.29
C HIS A 159 9.18 5.43 4.67
N ALA A 160 8.59 6.15 3.71
CA ALA A 160 9.21 7.31 3.10
C ALA A 160 9.61 8.36 4.15
N ALA A 161 8.70 8.72 5.05
CA ALA A 161 8.98 9.67 6.12
C ALA A 161 10.03 9.15 7.12
N ARG A 162 10.05 7.83 7.37
CA ARG A 162 11.04 7.18 8.24
C ARG A 162 12.44 7.20 7.62
N VAL A 163 12.55 6.81 6.35
CA VAL A 163 13.84 6.73 5.62
C VAL A 163 14.42 8.13 5.39
N ALA A 164 13.57 9.12 5.09
CA ALA A 164 13.97 10.53 5.04
C ALA A 164 14.32 11.11 6.41
N ASN A 165 14.24 10.29 7.47
CA ASN A 165 14.56 10.65 8.85
C ASN A 165 13.80 11.88 9.36
N VAL A 166 12.54 12.06 8.96
CA VAL A 166 11.69 13.14 9.46
C VAL A 166 11.62 13.12 10.98
N GLN A 167 11.91 14.24 11.62
CA GLN A 167 11.94 14.42 13.07
C GLN A 167 10.93 15.48 13.52
N LYS A 168 10.70 15.52 14.82
CA LYS A 168 9.89 16.57 15.43
C LYS A 168 10.49 17.94 15.16
N GLY A 169 9.68 18.85 14.61
CA GLY A 169 10.09 20.20 14.29
C GLY A 169 10.50 20.41 12.84
N ASP A 170 10.75 19.36 12.06
CA ASP A 170 11.19 19.45 10.68
C ASP A 170 10.17 20.13 9.77
N LYS A 171 10.69 20.66 8.68
CA LYS A 171 9.96 21.20 7.53
C LYS A 171 10.01 20.19 6.41
N VAL A 172 8.85 19.71 5.99
CA VAL A 172 8.73 18.63 5.01
C VAL A 172 7.99 19.12 3.78
N VAL A 173 8.49 18.77 2.59
CA VAL A 173 7.74 18.89 1.34
C VAL A 173 7.35 17.50 0.84
N VAL A 174 6.09 17.34 0.48
CA VAL A 174 5.57 16.13 -0.16
C VAL A 174 5.21 16.48 -1.61
N ILE A 175 5.79 15.76 -2.55
CA ILE A 175 5.60 15.98 -3.99
C ILE A 175 4.66 14.89 -4.51
N GLY A 176 3.47 15.29 -4.96
CA GLY A 176 2.42 14.36 -5.41
C GLY A 176 1.28 14.20 -4.41
N ASP A 177 0.08 14.17 -4.93
CA ASP A 177 -1.18 14.17 -4.18
C ASP A 177 -2.00 12.89 -4.30
N GLY A 178 -1.36 11.82 -4.82
CA GLY A 178 -1.93 10.49 -4.87
C GLY A 178 -2.05 9.84 -3.47
N ALA A 179 -2.52 8.60 -3.41
CA ALA A 179 -2.73 7.89 -2.14
C ALA A 179 -1.46 7.85 -1.28
N VAL A 180 -0.29 7.57 -1.87
CA VAL A 180 1.00 7.57 -1.15
C VAL A 180 1.34 8.97 -0.64
N GLY A 181 1.15 10.04 -1.46
CA GLY A 181 1.42 11.41 -1.03
C GLY A 181 0.52 11.87 0.13
N GLN A 182 -0.78 11.53 0.09
CA GLN A 182 -1.69 11.79 1.21
C GLN A 182 -1.25 11.05 2.48
N CYS A 183 -0.87 9.79 2.36
CA CYS A 183 -0.33 9.00 3.47
C CYS A 183 1.02 9.54 3.97
N ALA A 184 1.87 10.06 3.08
CA ALA A 184 3.13 10.71 3.46
C ALA A 184 2.92 11.99 4.27
N VAL A 185 1.88 12.79 3.96
CA VAL A 185 1.47 13.94 4.79
C VAL A 185 1.09 13.48 6.19
N ILE A 186 0.24 12.45 6.31
CA ILE A 186 -0.15 11.86 7.60
C ILE A 186 1.09 11.37 8.36
N ALA A 187 1.97 10.66 7.69
CA ALA A 187 3.20 10.11 8.27
C ALA A 187 4.16 11.22 8.77
N ALA A 188 4.36 12.28 7.99
CA ALA A 188 5.16 13.43 8.40
C ALA A 188 4.59 14.10 9.66
N LYS A 189 3.25 14.27 9.72
CA LYS A 189 2.56 14.77 10.92
C LYS A 189 2.75 13.83 12.12
N MET A 190 2.56 12.53 11.94
CA MET A 190 2.77 11.52 13.00
C MET A 190 4.19 11.57 13.56
N ARG A 191 5.19 11.85 12.72
CA ARG A 191 6.59 12.00 13.13
C ARG A 191 6.91 13.37 13.74
N GLY A 192 5.94 14.30 13.75
CA GLY A 192 6.02 15.57 14.43
C GLY A 192 6.61 16.71 13.60
N ALA A 193 6.59 16.62 12.27
CA ALA A 193 6.97 17.73 11.41
C ALA A 193 6.19 19.00 11.78
N SER A 194 6.86 20.16 11.81
CA SER A 194 6.27 21.44 12.18
C SER A 194 5.59 22.15 11.01
N GLN A 195 6.10 21.93 9.81
CA GLN A 195 5.54 22.43 8.56
C GLN A 195 5.53 21.30 7.53
N ILE A 196 4.41 21.13 6.85
CA ILE A 196 4.23 20.12 5.82
C ILE A 196 3.58 20.80 4.62
N VAL A 197 4.34 20.92 3.54
CA VAL A 197 3.86 21.51 2.28
C VAL A 197 3.57 20.39 1.30
N LEU A 198 2.33 20.29 0.80
CA LEU A 198 1.99 19.37 -0.28
C LEU A 198 2.02 20.10 -1.63
N MET A 199 2.76 19.55 -2.59
CA MET A 199 2.70 20.01 -3.98
C MET A 199 1.61 19.23 -4.72
N SER A 200 0.52 19.91 -5.09
CA SER A 200 -0.69 19.31 -5.68
C SER A 200 -1.44 20.30 -6.55
N ARG A 201 -1.96 19.84 -7.69
CA ARG A 201 -2.79 20.67 -8.61
C ARG A 201 -4.30 20.43 -8.44
N HIS A 202 -4.71 19.38 -7.73
CA HIS A 202 -6.09 18.97 -7.61
C HIS A 202 -6.70 19.54 -6.33
N GLN A 203 -7.65 20.45 -6.46
CA GLN A 203 -8.23 21.17 -5.30
C GLN A 203 -8.83 20.26 -4.24
N ASP A 204 -9.54 19.19 -4.66
CA ASP A 204 -10.11 18.19 -3.76
C ASP A 204 -9.04 17.46 -2.94
N ARG A 205 -7.91 17.13 -3.57
CA ARG A 205 -6.77 16.46 -2.91
C ARG A 205 -5.97 17.43 -2.05
N GLN A 206 -5.89 18.70 -2.42
CA GLN A 206 -5.31 19.75 -1.56
C GLN A 206 -6.11 19.88 -0.27
N GLN A 207 -7.44 19.92 -0.37
CA GLN A 207 -8.31 19.99 0.79
C GLN A 207 -8.16 18.76 1.70
N MET A 208 -8.12 17.56 1.12
CA MET A 208 -7.87 16.31 1.86
C MET A 208 -6.54 16.35 2.61
N ALA A 209 -5.48 16.86 1.98
CA ALA A 209 -4.17 16.96 2.63
C ALA A 209 -4.16 17.95 3.80
N LEU A 210 -4.83 19.11 3.65
CA LEU A 210 -4.96 20.08 4.75
C LEU A 210 -5.71 19.47 5.94
N GLU A 211 -6.79 18.73 5.70
CA GLU A 211 -7.53 18.00 6.74
C GLU A 211 -6.67 16.90 7.39
N SER A 212 -5.77 16.28 6.62
CA SER A 212 -4.87 15.24 7.10
C SER A 212 -3.66 15.77 7.84
N GLY A 213 -3.31 17.06 7.68
CA GLY A 213 -2.25 17.70 8.44
C GLY A 213 -1.20 18.45 7.65
N ALA A 214 -1.37 18.62 6.32
CA ALA A 214 -0.57 19.58 5.59
C ALA A 214 -0.80 20.99 6.14
N THR A 215 0.28 21.78 6.27
CA THR A 215 0.20 23.16 6.75
C THR A 215 0.00 24.15 5.60
N ALA A 216 0.38 23.75 4.38
CA ALA A 216 0.20 24.53 3.17
C ALA A 216 0.16 23.62 1.93
N VAL A 217 -0.32 24.18 0.82
CA VAL A 217 -0.34 23.52 -0.49
C VAL A 217 0.23 24.45 -1.54
N VAL A 218 0.93 23.88 -2.53
CA VAL A 218 1.51 24.58 -3.68
C VAL A 218 1.04 23.89 -4.96
N ALA A 219 0.39 24.64 -5.85
CA ALA A 219 -0.15 24.12 -7.11
C ALA A 219 0.84 24.21 -8.27
N GLU A 220 1.79 25.08 -8.17
CA GLU A 220 2.80 25.39 -9.17
C GLU A 220 3.82 24.24 -9.29
N ARG A 221 4.45 24.16 -10.47
CA ARG A 221 5.49 23.17 -10.78
C ARG A 221 6.80 23.86 -11.19
N GLY A 222 7.85 23.05 -11.31
CA GLY A 222 9.17 23.52 -11.71
C GLY A 222 9.68 24.63 -10.79
N GLU A 223 10.42 25.58 -11.35
CA GLU A 223 11.05 26.66 -10.58
C GLU A 223 10.04 27.52 -9.79
N GLU A 224 8.88 27.81 -10.34
CA GLU A 224 7.85 28.57 -9.63
C GLU A 224 7.38 27.85 -8.37
N GLY A 225 7.14 26.54 -8.47
CA GLY A 225 6.77 25.72 -7.32
C GLY A 225 7.88 25.68 -6.26
N ILE A 226 9.13 25.54 -6.68
CA ILE A 226 10.30 25.56 -5.78
C ILE A 226 10.40 26.89 -5.03
N VAL A 227 10.24 28.02 -5.72
CA VAL A 227 10.26 29.35 -5.11
C VAL A 227 9.16 29.47 -4.05
N LYS A 228 7.91 29.08 -4.36
CA LYS A 228 6.80 29.15 -3.42
C LYS A 228 6.99 28.25 -2.19
N VAL A 229 7.48 27.03 -2.39
CA VAL A 229 7.81 26.12 -1.27
C VAL A 229 8.86 26.77 -0.36
N ARG A 230 9.93 27.36 -0.92
CA ARG A 230 10.98 28.04 -0.15
C ARG A 230 10.45 29.26 0.60
N GLU A 231 9.57 30.04 -0.01
CA GLU A 231 8.93 31.21 0.65
C GLU A 231 8.11 30.75 1.86
N ILE A 232 7.26 29.70 1.68
CA ILE A 232 6.43 29.16 2.77
C ILE A 232 7.28 28.61 3.92
N LEU A 233 8.33 27.87 3.60
CA LEU A 233 9.19 27.24 4.60
C LEU A 233 10.25 28.20 5.18
N GLY A 234 10.39 29.41 4.61
CA GLY A 234 11.45 30.36 5.00
C GLY A 234 12.85 29.85 4.68
N GLY A 235 12.99 29.10 3.59
CA GLY A 235 14.23 28.48 3.13
C GLY A 235 14.01 27.11 2.49
N GLY A 236 14.92 26.17 2.75
CA GLY A 236 14.79 24.76 2.29
C GLY A 236 13.90 23.93 3.20
N ALA A 237 13.52 22.76 2.73
CA ALA A 237 12.91 21.70 3.53
C ALA A 237 14.03 20.83 4.16
N ASP A 238 13.76 20.27 5.34
CA ASP A 238 14.65 19.28 5.98
C ASP A 238 14.50 17.90 5.30
N ALA A 239 13.31 17.61 4.78
CA ALA A 239 13.03 16.39 4.01
C ALA A 239 12.09 16.66 2.83
N ALA A 240 12.33 15.95 1.72
CA ALA A 240 11.47 15.91 0.55
C ALA A 240 11.02 14.47 0.28
N LEU A 241 9.71 14.26 0.19
CA LEU A 241 9.12 12.96 -0.06
C LEU A 241 8.50 12.97 -1.47
N GLU A 242 9.17 12.29 -2.41
CA GLU A 242 8.72 12.15 -3.79
C GLU A 242 7.73 10.99 -3.89
N CYS A 243 6.48 11.26 -4.32
CA CYS A 243 5.36 10.32 -4.34
C CYS A 243 4.65 10.27 -5.70
N VAL A 244 5.31 10.70 -6.78
CA VAL A 244 4.75 10.67 -8.16
C VAL A 244 5.29 9.47 -8.93
N GLY A 245 6.58 9.17 -8.80
CA GLY A 245 7.24 8.05 -9.47
C GLY A 245 7.47 8.24 -10.97
N THR A 246 7.36 9.46 -11.48
CA THR A 246 7.63 9.80 -12.88
C THR A 246 8.37 11.12 -12.97
N GLU A 247 9.14 11.32 -14.05
CA GLU A 247 9.66 12.66 -14.37
C GLU A 247 8.47 13.60 -14.68
N ALA A 248 8.37 14.68 -13.94
CA ALA A 248 7.27 15.63 -14.01
C ALA A 248 7.71 17.01 -14.52
#